data_4375c4d36af132b7d0673f207d55b13c
#
_entry.id   4375c4d36af132b7d0673f207d55b13c
#
_cell.length_a   1.000
_cell.length_b   1.000
_cell.length_c   1.000
_cell.angle_alpha   90.00
_cell.angle_beta   90.00
_cell.angle_gamma   90.00
#
_symmetry.space_group_name_H-M   'P 1'
#
loop_
_entity.id
_entity.type
_entity.pdbx_description
1 polymer ?
#
loop_
_entity_poly.entity_id
_entity_poly.type
_entity_poly.pdbx_seq_one_letter_code
_entity_poly.pdbx_strand_id
1 'polypeptide(L)'
;MVQINFAKREINCKLVYYGPGLSGKTTNLEVVHKKAPASKKGELTSIATEGDRTLFFDYMPLELGKVGGMNTKFQLYTVPGQVYYNATRKLVLQGADGVVFVADSQPEKMDENLESFNNLEENLKEQGLTLSEMPLVLQWNKRDLPTALPPDELDAKMNKYNAPTFEAVAVTGEGVFPTLKKLAQMVLEKLNKEYGLQGGSKGASGASSRPGGAKKPAAAAPPPPPPPPAAKQPAKVAPPPPPPPPPPP
;
A
#
# COMPACT_ATOMS: atom_id res chain seq x y z
N MET A 1 0.10 9.22 8.05
CA MET A 1 0.46 10.64 7.80
C MET A 1 1.67 10.66 6.91
N VAL A 2 1.53 11.26 5.74
CA VAL A 2 2.58 11.37 4.73
C VAL A 2 3.87 11.94 5.34
N GLN A 3 4.97 11.33 5.03
CA GLN A 3 6.29 11.83 5.43
C GLN A 3 7.00 12.45 4.22
N ILE A 4 7.18 13.77 4.24
CA ILE A 4 7.90 14.50 3.19
C ILE A 4 9.31 14.79 3.67
N ASN A 5 10.31 14.25 2.98
CA ASN A 5 11.70 14.54 3.21
C ASN A 5 12.24 15.47 2.10
N PHE A 6 12.25 16.77 2.37
CA PHE A 6 12.70 17.76 1.41
C PHE A 6 14.20 17.64 1.07
N ALA A 7 15.02 17.22 2.03
CA ALA A 7 16.47 17.07 1.83
C ALA A 7 16.78 15.92 0.85
N LYS A 8 16.03 14.81 0.93
CA LYS A 8 16.17 13.66 0.03
C LYS A 8 15.28 13.76 -1.21
N ARG A 9 14.39 14.75 -1.26
CA ARG A 9 13.34 14.87 -2.28
C ARG A 9 12.49 13.59 -2.38
N GLU A 10 12.03 13.09 -1.24
CA GLU A 10 11.25 11.86 -1.14
C GLU A 10 9.92 12.11 -0.42
N ILE A 11 8.88 11.47 -0.93
CA ILE A 11 7.56 11.40 -0.31
C ILE A 11 7.30 9.93 0.03
N ASN A 12 7.00 9.63 1.30
CA ASN A 12 6.62 8.30 1.73
C ASN A 12 5.12 8.29 2.06
N CYS A 13 4.37 7.43 1.40
CA CYS A 13 2.93 7.24 1.59
C CYS A 13 2.66 5.82 2.08
N LYS A 14 1.78 5.68 3.07
CA LYS A 14 1.36 4.40 3.61
C LYS A 14 0.01 3.98 3.04
N LEU A 15 -0.04 2.84 2.34
CA LEU A 15 -1.26 2.25 1.80
C LEU A 15 -1.56 0.94 2.53
N VAL A 16 -2.80 0.76 2.98
CA VAL A 16 -3.21 -0.40 3.75
C VAL A 16 -4.26 -1.21 2.99
N TYR A 17 -3.99 -2.49 2.80
CA TYR A 17 -4.97 -3.46 2.31
C TYR A 17 -5.74 -4.03 3.50
N TYR A 18 -7.01 -3.72 3.55
CA TYR A 18 -7.95 -4.13 4.61
C TYR A 18 -9.01 -5.09 4.07
N GLY A 19 -9.70 -5.80 4.94
CA GLY A 19 -10.76 -6.75 4.55
C GLY A 19 -10.76 -8.01 5.41
N PRO A 20 -11.77 -8.90 5.24
CA PRO A 20 -11.91 -10.11 6.04
C PRO A 20 -10.80 -11.14 5.79
N GLY A 21 -10.82 -12.21 6.56
CA GLY A 21 -9.94 -13.36 6.37
C GLY A 21 -10.07 -13.94 4.95
N LEU A 22 -8.95 -14.36 4.37
CA LEU A 22 -8.90 -15.03 3.06
C LEU A 22 -9.48 -14.24 1.87
N SER A 23 -9.73 -12.92 2.02
CA SER A 23 -10.23 -12.08 0.92
C SER A 23 -9.22 -11.83 -0.20
N GLY A 24 -7.93 -12.17 0.00
CA GLY A 24 -6.88 -12.03 -1.00
C GLY A 24 -5.97 -10.81 -0.83
N LYS A 25 -5.89 -10.22 0.36
CA LYS A 25 -5.00 -9.08 0.67
C LYS A 25 -3.53 -9.42 0.41
N THR A 26 -3.03 -10.48 1.02
CA THR A 26 -1.65 -10.97 0.82
C THR A 26 -1.38 -11.31 -0.64
N THR A 27 -2.32 -11.99 -1.31
CA THR A 27 -2.21 -12.33 -2.74
C THR A 27 -2.07 -11.08 -3.62
N ASN A 28 -2.77 -9.98 -3.30
CA ASN A 28 -2.58 -8.71 -3.99
C ASN A 28 -1.13 -8.21 -3.87
N LEU A 29 -0.54 -8.21 -2.67
CA LEU A 29 0.85 -7.78 -2.47
C LEU A 29 1.84 -8.70 -3.17
N GLU A 30 1.65 -10.01 -3.11
CA GLU A 30 2.48 -11.00 -3.80
C GLU A 30 2.49 -10.78 -5.32
N VAL A 31 1.31 -10.52 -5.91
CA VAL A 31 1.18 -10.22 -7.34
C VAL A 31 1.86 -8.90 -7.70
N VAL A 32 1.67 -7.85 -6.90
CA VAL A 32 2.38 -6.59 -7.09
C VAL A 32 3.89 -6.83 -7.00
N HIS A 33 4.35 -7.56 -5.99
CA HIS A 33 5.76 -7.89 -5.84
C HIS A 33 6.30 -8.68 -7.02
N LYS A 34 5.56 -9.69 -7.49
CA LYS A 34 5.99 -10.54 -8.63
C LYS A 34 6.10 -9.74 -9.93
N LYS A 35 5.13 -8.86 -10.21
CA LYS A 35 5.01 -8.16 -11.51
C LYS A 35 5.70 -6.79 -11.54
N ALA A 36 5.98 -6.16 -10.38
CA ALA A 36 6.69 -4.88 -10.34
C ALA A 36 8.16 -5.04 -10.76
N PRO A 37 8.74 -4.06 -11.49
CA PRO A 37 10.16 -4.08 -11.84
C PRO A 37 11.05 -4.18 -10.60
N ALA A 38 12.12 -4.99 -10.65
CA ALA A 38 13.03 -5.20 -9.54
C ALA A 38 13.66 -3.89 -9.01
N SER A 39 13.90 -2.90 -9.91
CA SER A 39 14.44 -1.59 -9.56
C SER A 39 13.46 -0.67 -8.82
N LYS A 40 12.18 -1.03 -8.76
CA LYS A 40 11.11 -0.19 -8.17
C LYS A 40 10.45 -0.81 -6.94
N LYS A 41 10.79 -2.02 -6.59
CA LYS A 41 10.22 -2.73 -5.44
C LYS A 41 11.30 -3.08 -4.42
N GLY A 42 10.94 -3.01 -3.14
CA GLY A 42 11.71 -3.63 -2.08
C GLY A 42 11.27 -5.07 -1.82
N GLU A 43 11.79 -5.62 -0.76
CA GLU A 43 11.48 -6.99 -0.31
C GLU A 43 10.05 -7.07 0.25
N LEU A 44 9.34 -8.13 -0.09
CA LEU A 44 8.07 -8.45 0.55
C LEU A 44 8.37 -9.20 1.85
N THR A 45 8.06 -8.61 2.97
CA THR A 45 8.35 -9.14 4.30
C THR A 45 7.06 -9.38 5.06
N SER A 46 6.90 -10.61 5.57
CA SER A 46 5.83 -10.90 6.54
C SER A 46 6.38 -10.71 7.95
N ILE A 47 5.77 -9.80 8.69
CA ILE A 47 6.22 -9.42 10.03
C ILE A 47 5.34 -10.12 11.07
N ALA A 48 5.98 -10.94 11.93
CA ALA A 48 5.35 -11.51 13.11
C ALA A 48 5.49 -10.51 14.27
N THR A 49 4.39 -10.20 14.97
CA THR A 49 4.47 -9.39 16.19
C THR A 49 4.79 -10.30 17.39
N GLU A 50 5.82 -9.95 18.15
CA GLU A 50 6.18 -10.68 19.39
C GLU A 50 5.05 -10.55 20.44
N GLY A 51 4.62 -11.69 21.01
CA GLY A 51 3.86 -11.69 22.24
C GLY A 51 2.66 -12.62 22.31
N ASP A 52 1.98 -12.96 21.25
CA ASP A 52 0.96 -14.00 21.22
C ASP A 52 0.65 -14.42 19.77
N ARG A 53 0.54 -15.71 19.57
CA ARG A 53 0.22 -16.46 18.33
C ARG A 53 -0.09 -15.62 17.08
N THR A 54 0.92 -15.49 16.22
CA THR A 54 0.81 -15.28 14.76
C THR A 54 0.00 -14.06 14.31
N LEU A 55 0.47 -12.87 14.67
CA LEU A 55 -0.01 -11.63 14.05
C LEU A 55 0.90 -11.29 12.86
N PHE A 56 0.64 -11.88 11.72
CA PHE A 56 1.36 -11.54 10.51
C PHE A 56 0.65 -10.39 9.79
N PHE A 57 1.39 -9.36 9.48
CA PHE A 57 1.04 -8.41 8.43
C PHE A 57 2.16 -8.37 7.40
N ASP A 58 1.79 -8.20 6.14
CA ASP A 58 2.77 -8.11 5.08
C ASP A 58 3.13 -6.66 4.82
N TYR A 59 4.39 -6.42 4.51
CA TYR A 59 4.92 -5.11 4.18
C TYR A 59 5.77 -5.17 2.92
N MET A 60 5.57 -4.19 2.01
CA MET A 60 6.35 -4.06 0.80
C MET A 60 6.52 -2.59 0.40
N PRO A 61 7.75 -2.08 0.25
CA PRO A 61 8.00 -0.77 -0.35
C PRO A 61 7.93 -0.85 -1.88
N LEU A 62 7.30 0.16 -2.49
CA LEU A 62 7.14 0.28 -3.94
C LEU A 62 7.36 1.73 -4.39
N GLU A 63 8.21 1.94 -5.40
CA GLU A 63 8.42 3.25 -6.01
C GLU A 63 7.55 3.40 -7.26
N LEU A 64 6.63 4.39 -7.25
CA LEU A 64 5.70 4.62 -8.37
C LEU A 64 6.03 5.87 -9.22
N GLY A 65 7.20 6.47 -9.03
CA GLY A 65 7.64 7.59 -9.85
C GLY A 65 7.85 8.88 -9.06
N LYS A 66 7.72 10.03 -9.74
CA LYS A 66 7.98 11.36 -9.16
C LYS A 66 6.73 12.21 -9.16
N VAL A 67 6.50 12.95 -8.07
CA VAL A 67 5.45 13.94 -7.93
C VAL A 67 6.07 15.24 -7.45
N GLY A 68 5.81 16.34 -8.15
CA GLY A 68 6.43 17.64 -7.80
C GLY A 68 7.96 17.62 -7.79
N GLY A 69 8.60 16.76 -8.60
CA GLY A 69 10.05 16.58 -8.62
C GLY A 69 10.60 15.72 -7.47
N MET A 70 9.75 15.18 -6.59
CA MET A 70 10.13 14.30 -5.48
C MET A 70 9.83 12.83 -5.82
N ASN A 71 10.73 11.93 -5.44
CA ASN A 71 10.52 10.49 -5.57
C ASN A 71 9.42 10.04 -4.61
N THR A 72 8.43 9.32 -5.12
CA THR A 72 7.32 8.84 -4.30
C THR A 72 7.47 7.36 -4.03
N LYS A 73 7.57 7.01 -2.75
CA LYS A 73 7.64 5.65 -2.24
C LYS A 73 6.32 5.32 -1.55
N PHE A 74 5.68 4.26 -1.99
CA PHE A 74 4.50 3.71 -1.34
C PHE A 74 4.91 2.53 -0.46
N GLN A 75 4.48 2.56 0.79
CA GLN A 75 4.65 1.48 1.75
C GLN A 75 3.32 0.72 1.80
N LEU A 76 3.28 -0.46 1.20
CA LEU A 76 2.09 -1.30 1.14
C LEU A 76 2.07 -2.22 2.37
N TYR A 77 0.92 -2.27 3.05
CA TYR A 77 0.70 -3.11 4.23
C TYR A 77 -0.58 -3.92 4.06
N THR A 78 -0.62 -5.13 4.60
CA THR A 78 -1.87 -5.86 4.84
C THR A 78 -2.21 -5.83 6.33
N VAL A 79 -3.47 -6.06 6.67
CA VAL A 79 -3.89 -6.33 8.06
C VAL A 79 -4.28 -7.79 8.22
N PRO A 80 -4.18 -8.37 9.44
CA PRO A 80 -4.77 -9.66 9.74
C PRO A 80 -6.26 -9.68 9.40
N GLY A 81 -6.72 -10.75 8.75
CA GLY A 81 -8.09 -10.81 8.24
C GLY A 81 -9.15 -11.03 9.32
N GLN A 82 -8.79 -11.65 10.43
CA GLN A 82 -9.71 -11.97 11.51
C GLN A 82 -9.89 -10.77 12.45
N VAL A 83 -11.15 -10.48 12.82
CA VAL A 83 -11.52 -9.27 13.58
C VAL A 83 -10.97 -9.29 15.01
N TYR A 84 -10.76 -10.45 15.60
CA TYR A 84 -10.18 -10.53 16.95
C TYR A 84 -8.73 -10.04 17.05
N TYR A 85 -8.02 -9.88 15.91
CA TYR A 85 -6.71 -9.20 15.89
C TYR A 85 -6.83 -7.67 15.75
N ASN A 86 -7.87 -7.09 16.37
CA ASN A 86 -8.18 -5.67 16.22
C ASN A 86 -7.03 -4.75 16.64
N ALA A 87 -6.29 -5.10 17.68
CA ALA A 87 -5.13 -4.32 18.15
C ALA A 87 -4.09 -4.15 17.02
N THR A 88 -3.76 -5.22 16.29
CA THR A 88 -2.83 -5.15 15.15
C THR A 88 -3.43 -4.41 13.97
N ARG A 89 -4.72 -4.57 13.68
CA ARG A 89 -5.41 -3.79 12.65
C ARG A 89 -5.31 -2.29 12.91
N LYS A 90 -5.55 -1.85 14.15
CA LYS A 90 -5.39 -0.46 14.59
C LYS A 90 -3.96 0.04 14.41
N LEU A 91 -2.98 -0.75 14.84
CA LEU A 91 -1.56 -0.42 14.72
C LEU A 91 -1.15 -0.24 13.24
N VAL A 92 -1.57 -1.17 12.38
CA VAL A 92 -1.26 -1.09 10.94
C VAL A 92 -1.98 0.08 10.28
N LEU A 93 -3.21 0.43 10.69
CA LEU A 93 -3.93 1.60 10.16
C LEU A 93 -3.33 2.94 10.58
N GLN A 94 -2.59 2.96 11.68
CA GLN A 94 -2.01 4.20 12.19
C GLN A 94 -1.12 4.88 11.15
N GLY A 95 -1.45 6.12 10.81
CA GLY A 95 -0.74 6.90 9.80
C GLY A 95 -0.98 6.44 8.36
N ALA A 96 -2.02 5.65 8.07
CA ALA A 96 -2.41 5.30 6.71
C ALA A 96 -2.83 6.54 5.92
N ASP A 97 -2.38 6.63 4.67
CA ASP A 97 -2.69 7.71 3.74
C ASP A 97 -3.76 7.30 2.73
N GLY A 98 -4.01 6.00 2.61
CA GLY A 98 -5.09 5.44 1.79
C GLY A 98 -5.33 3.97 2.10
N VAL A 99 -6.53 3.49 1.79
CA VAL A 99 -6.98 2.12 2.06
C VAL A 99 -7.53 1.47 0.79
N VAL A 100 -7.10 0.24 0.52
CA VAL A 100 -7.81 -0.70 -0.35
C VAL A 100 -8.61 -1.63 0.54
N PHE A 101 -9.93 -1.63 0.42
CA PHE A 101 -10.74 -2.66 1.05
C PHE A 101 -10.97 -3.80 0.06
N VAL A 102 -10.44 -4.97 0.38
CA VAL A 102 -10.55 -6.18 -0.44
C VAL A 102 -11.67 -7.03 0.10
N ALA A 103 -12.80 -7.05 -0.60
CA ALA A 103 -13.95 -7.90 -0.29
C ALA A 103 -13.88 -9.23 -1.05
N ASP A 104 -14.42 -10.27 -0.45
CA ASP A 104 -14.69 -11.55 -1.10
C ASP A 104 -16.06 -11.49 -1.78
N SER A 105 -16.12 -11.74 -3.08
CA SER A 105 -17.37 -11.61 -3.85
C SER A 105 -18.39 -12.74 -3.62
N GLN A 106 -18.07 -13.74 -2.81
CA GLN A 106 -18.99 -14.86 -2.53
C GLN A 106 -20.17 -14.41 -1.64
N PRO A 107 -21.41 -14.83 -1.89
CA PRO A 107 -22.57 -14.42 -1.12
C PRO A 107 -22.47 -14.79 0.36
N GLU A 108 -21.93 -15.95 0.69
CA GLU A 108 -21.68 -16.41 2.06
C GLU A 108 -20.62 -15.63 2.83
N LYS A 109 -19.87 -14.77 2.14
CA LYS A 109 -18.85 -13.90 2.73
C LYS A 109 -19.32 -12.46 2.97
N MET A 110 -20.57 -12.16 2.65
CA MET A 110 -21.10 -10.81 2.78
C MET A 110 -21.04 -10.30 4.24
N ASP A 111 -21.45 -11.14 5.20
CA ASP A 111 -21.44 -10.76 6.61
C ASP A 111 -20.02 -10.49 7.12
N GLU A 112 -19.05 -11.32 6.74
CA GLU A 112 -17.63 -11.11 7.08
C GLU A 112 -17.08 -9.83 6.43
N ASN A 113 -17.49 -9.52 5.19
CA ASN A 113 -17.13 -8.29 4.51
C ASN A 113 -17.67 -7.06 5.28
N LEU A 114 -18.96 -7.08 5.64
CA LEU A 114 -19.62 -5.99 6.35
C LEU A 114 -19.01 -5.81 7.76
N GLU A 115 -18.79 -6.89 8.50
CA GLU A 115 -18.13 -6.85 9.80
C GLU A 115 -16.73 -6.22 9.71
N SER A 116 -15.94 -6.66 8.71
CA SER A 116 -14.60 -6.13 8.50
C SER A 116 -14.62 -4.66 8.07
N PHE A 117 -15.62 -4.25 7.29
CA PHE A 117 -15.77 -2.86 6.84
C PHE A 117 -16.18 -1.93 8.00
N ASN A 118 -17.13 -2.36 8.82
CA ASN A 118 -17.52 -1.62 10.04
C ASN A 118 -16.33 -1.50 11.01
N ASN A 119 -15.56 -2.56 11.18
CA ASN A 119 -14.35 -2.54 12.00
C ASN A 119 -13.29 -1.56 11.46
N LEU A 120 -13.16 -1.42 10.13
CA LEU A 120 -12.30 -0.39 9.53
C LEU A 120 -12.77 1.01 9.93
N GLU A 121 -14.07 1.29 9.85
CA GLU A 121 -14.64 2.59 10.23
C GLU A 121 -14.41 2.92 11.69
N GLU A 122 -14.68 1.97 12.57
CA GLU A 122 -14.46 2.11 14.02
C GLU A 122 -13.00 2.40 14.32
N ASN A 123 -12.07 1.63 13.73
CA ASN A 123 -10.64 1.80 13.96
C ASN A 123 -10.11 3.15 13.46
N LEU A 124 -10.62 3.68 12.35
CA LEU A 124 -10.28 5.02 11.86
C LEU A 124 -10.87 6.11 12.75
N LYS A 125 -12.13 5.96 13.18
CA LYS A 125 -12.81 6.90 14.07
C LYS A 125 -12.07 7.05 15.40
N GLU A 126 -11.58 5.95 15.98
CA GLU A 126 -10.75 6.00 17.20
C GLU A 126 -9.44 6.77 17.01
N GLN A 127 -8.94 6.84 15.79
CA GLN A 127 -7.75 7.63 15.43
C GLN A 127 -8.09 9.08 15.01
N GLY A 128 -9.36 9.48 15.14
CA GLY A 128 -9.82 10.81 14.74
C GLY A 128 -9.92 11.01 13.23
N LEU A 129 -10.00 9.91 12.47
CA LEU A 129 -10.10 9.90 11.01
C LEU A 129 -11.48 9.40 10.56
N THR A 130 -11.92 9.84 9.38
CA THR A 130 -13.16 9.36 8.76
C THR A 130 -12.87 8.77 7.38
N LEU A 131 -13.61 7.72 7.00
CA LEU A 131 -13.45 7.10 5.68
C LEU A 131 -13.85 8.06 4.54
N SER A 132 -14.74 9.01 4.79
CA SER A 132 -15.12 10.02 3.81
C SER A 132 -13.97 10.98 3.43
N GLU A 133 -13.00 11.15 4.30
CA GLU A 133 -11.84 12.04 4.10
C GLU A 133 -10.59 11.29 3.66
N MET A 134 -10.63 9.96 3.71
CA MET A 134 -9.50 9.10 3.34
C MET A 134 -9.63 8.58 1.91
N PRO A 135 -8.56 8.59 1.11
CA PRO A 135 -8.52 7.84 -0.14
C PRO A 135 -8.88 6.38 0.10
N LEU A 136 -10.03 5.97 -0.42
CA LEU A 136 -10.58 4.63 -0.31
C LEU A 136 -10.86 4.07 -1.70
N VAL A 137 -10.47 2.82 -1.93
CA VAL A 137 -10.84 2.04 -3.11
C VAL A 137 -11.38 0.70 -2.63
N LEU A 138 -12.50 0.26 -3.20
CA LEU A 138 -13.07 -1.05 -2.94
C LEU A 138 -12.65 -2.01 -4.06
N GLN A 139 -12.23 -3.20 -3.68
CA GLN A 139 -11.88 -4.26 -4.61
C GLN A 139 -12.80 -5.47 -4.39
N TRP A 140 -13.61 -5.79 -5.39
CA TRP A 140 -14.44 -6.99 -5.44
C TRP A 140 -13.57 -8.14 -5.96
N ASN A 141 -12.97 -8.90 -5.05
CA ASN A 141 -12.04 -9.98 -5.41
C ASN A 141 -12.75 -11.33 -5.58
N LYS A 142 -12.07 -12.30 -6.18
CA LYS A 142 -12.55 -13.64 -6.49
C LYS A 142 -13.70 -13.65 -7.53
N ARG A 143 -13.60 -12.78 -8.54
CA ARG A 143 -14.58 -12.70 -9.62
C ARG A 143 -14.60 -13.92 -10.54
N ASP A 144 -13.59 -14.78 -10.43
CA ASP A 144 -13.48 -16.07 -11.11
C ASP A 144 -14.42 -17.14 -10.56
N LEU A 145 -15.00 -16.93 -9.38
CA LEU A 145 -15.92 -17.89 -8.78
C LEU A 145 -17.31 -17.79 -9.41
N PRO A 146 -17.95 -18.93 -9.77
CA PRO A 146 -19.26 -18.94 -10.41
C PRO A 146 -20.39 -18.40 -9.52
N THR A 147 -20.17 -18.40 -8.20
CA THR A 147 -21.13 -17.90 -7.21
C THR A 147 -20.90 -16.43 -6.85
N ALA A 148 -19.94 -15.74 -7.48
CA ALA A 148 -19.63 -14.36 -7.17
C ALA A 148 -20.85 -13.45 -7.41
N LEU A 149 -21.20 -12.66 -6.38
CA LEU A 149 -22.30 -11.69 -6.47
C LEU A 149 -22.03 -10.65 -7.56
N PRO A 150 -23.06 -10.13 -8.23
CA PRO A 150 -22.92 -9.03 -9.17
C PRO A 150 -22.25 -7.82 -8.52
N PRO A 151 -21.40 -7.08 -9.25
CA PRO A 151 -20.74 -5.87 -8.71
C PRO A 151 -21.72 -4.83 -8.17
N ASP A 152 -22.87 -4.64 -8.84
CA ASP A 152 -23.90 -3.68 -8.42
C ASP A 152 -24.54 -4.06 -7.08
N GLU A 153 -24.66 -5.35 -6.79
CA GLU A 153 -25.15 -5.83 -5.50
C GLU A 153 -24.14 -5.60 -4.38
N LEU A 154 -22.85 -5.82 -4.66
CA LEU A 154 -21.76 -5.53 -3.73
C LEU A 154 -21.68 -4.02 -3.46
N ASP A 155 -21.78 -3.20 -4.50
CA ASP A 155 -21.81 -1.74 -4.40
C ASP A 155 -22.99 -1.26 -3.55
N ALA A 156 -24.19 -1.73 -3.82
CA ALA A 156 -25.40 -1.35 -3.09
C ALA A 156 -25.31 -1.66 -1.58
N LYS A 157 -24.66 -2.79 -1.21
CA LYS A 157 -24.52 -3.21 0.18
C LYS A 157 -23.35 -2.58 0.93
N MET A 158 -22.26 -2.28 0.23
CA MET A 158 -21.01 -1.92 0.88
C MET A 158 -20.49 -0.52 0.55
N ASN A 159 -20.82 0.04 -0.62
CA ASN A 159 -20.20 1.28 -1.09
C ASN A 159 -20.97 2.55 -0.66
N LYS A 160 -21.13 2.73 0.64
CA LYS A 160 -21.81 3.92 1.20
C LYS A 160 -21.05 5.25 1.02
N TYR A 161 -19.80 5.19 0.60
CA TYR A 161 -18.93 6.37 0.38
C TYR A 161 -18.76 6.73 -1.09
N ASN A 162 -19.41 6.04 -2.02
CA ASN A 162 -19.21 6.19 -3.47
C ASN A 162 -17.72 6.12 -3.86
N ALA A 163 -16.98 5.22 -3.21
CA ALA A 163 -15.57 5.00 -3.50
C ALA A 163 -15.43 4.31 -4.87
N PRO A 164 -14.33 4.55 -5.61
CA PRO A 164 -14.04 3.78 -6.81
C PRO A 164 -13.96 2.28 -6.52
N THR A 165 -14.59 1.47 -7.37
CA THR A 165 -14.64 0.02 -7.26
C THR A 165 -13.91 -0.65 -8.40
N PHE A 166 -13.31 -1.80 -8.13
CA PHE A 166 -12.61 -2.63 -9.12
C PHE A 166 -12.91 -4.09 -8.90
N GLU A 167 -13.29 -4.76 -9.97
CA GLU A 167 -13.34 -6.21 -10.00
C GLU A 167 -11.93 -6.79 -10.07
N ALA A 168 -11.69 -7.90 -9.38
CA ALA A 168 -10.38 -8.52 -9.35
C ALA A 168 -10.43 -10.06 -9.26
N VAL A 169 -9.41 -10.66 -9.82
CA VAL A 169 -9.00 -12.04 -9.60
C VAL A 169 -7.54 -12.01 -9.16
N ALA A 170 -7.33 -11.82 -7.86
CA ALA A 170 -5.99 -11.58 -7.33
C ALA A 170 -4.98 -12.68 -7.70
N VAL A 171 -5.41 -13.95 -7.74
CA VAL A 171 -4.53 -15.09 -8.10
C VAL A 171 -3.99 -15.01 -9.52
N THR A 172 -4.71 -14.41 -10.46
CA THR A 172 -4.24 -14.16 -11.85
C THR A 172 -3.55 -12.80 -11.98
N GLY A 173 -3.86 -11.89 -11.06
CA GLY A 173 -3.41 -10.51 -11.04
C GLY A 173 -4.31 -9.55 -11.82
N GLU A 174 -5.48 -10.03 -12.29
CA GLU A 174 -6.51 -9.17 -12.88
C GLU A 174 -7.07 -8.22 -11.81
N GLY A 175 -7.28 -6.95 -12.17
CA GLY A 175 -7.77 -5.91 -11.26
C GLY A 175 -6.78 -5.41 -10.21
N VAL A 176 -5.69 -6.12 -9.93
CA VAL A 176 -4.72 -5.78 -8.85
C VAL A 176 -4.04 -4.44 -9.10
N PHE A 177 -3.44 -4.25 -10.28
CA PHE A 177 -2.75 -2.99 -10.61
C PHE A 177 -3.70 -1.81 -10.83
N PRO A 178 -4.86 -1.95 -11.51
CA PRO A 178 -5.86 -0.89 -11.60
C PRO A 178 -6.28 -0.35 -10.23
N THR A 179 -6.57 -1.25 -9.27
CA THR A 179 -6.91 -0.92 -7.89
C THR A 179 -5.81 -0.09 -7.21
N LEU A 180 -4.57 -0.61 -7.22
CA LEU A 180 -3.42 0.06 -6.61
C LEU A 180 -3.13 1.42 -7.26
N LYS A 181 -3.18 1.49 -8.59
CA LYS A 181 -2.95 2.73 -9.35
C LYS A 181 -3.97 3.80 -8.99
N LYS A 182 -5.26 3.41 -8.89
CA LYS A 182 -6.31 4.37 -8.53
C LYS A 182 -6.12 4.90 -7.11
N LEU A 183 -5.83 4.03 -6.14
CA LEU A 183 -5.57 4.46 -4.77
C LEU A 183 -4.35 5.40 -4.70
N ALA A 184 -3.23 5.01 -5.34
CA ALA A 184 -2.03 5.83 -5.39
C ALA A 184 -2.31 7.22 -5.99
N GLN A 185 -3.09 7.29 -7.10
CA GLN A 185 -3.51 8.54 -7.71
C GLN A 185 -4.31 9.41 -6.73
N MET A 186 -5.30 8.84 -6.03
CA MET A 186 -6.12 9.58 -5.06
C MET A 186 -5.29 10.14 -3.90
N VAL A 187 -4.34 9.35 -3.39
CA VAL A 187 -3.41 9.79 -2.34
C VAL A 187 -2.56 10.96 -2.84
N LEU A 188 -2.01 10.86 -4.05
CA LEU A 188 -1.19 11.93 -4.63
C LEU A 188 -2.00 13.21 -4.92
N GLU A 189 -3.26 13.08 -5.37
CA GLU A 189 -4.17 14.20 -5.57
C GLU A 189 -4.47 14.92 -4.24
N LYS A 190 -4.74 14.14 -3.18
CA LYS A 190 -4.93 14.68 -1.83
C LYS A 190 -3.69 15.45 -1.36
N LEU A 191 -2.50 14.87 -1.51
CA LEU A 191 -1.23 15.51 -1.17
C LEU A 191 -1.00 16.80 -1.94
N ASN A 192 -1.26 16.79 -3.24
CA ASN A 192 -1.12 17.98 -4.06
C ASN A 192 -2.03 19.12 -3.57
N LYS A 193 -3.24 18.82 -3.11
CA LYS A 193 -4.17 19.81 -2.53
C LYS A 193 -3.69 20.33 -1.18
N GLU A 194 -3.17 19.46 -0.31
CA GLU A 194 -2.76 19.81 1.04
C GLU A 194 -1.41 20.57 1.08
N TYR A 195 -0.46 20.20 0.22
CA TYR A 195 0.91 20.70 0.27
C TYR A 195 1.30 21.59 -0.93
N GLY A 196 0.40 21.84 -1.87
CA GLY A 196 0.66 22.72 -3.01
C GLY A 196 1.78 22.22 -3.93
N LEU A 197 2.01 20.89 -4.01
CA LEU A 197 3.11 20.26 -4.75
C LEU A 197 2.93 20.32 -6.29
N GLN A 198 2.21 21.33 -6.80
CA GLN A 198 2.01 21.51 -8.24
C GLN A 198 3.33 21.93 -8.90
N GLY A 199 4.07 20.93 -9.34
CA GLY A 199 5.26 21.03 -10.18
C GLY A 199 5.01 20.46 -11.57
N GLY A 200 4.53 21.30 -12.47
CA GLY A 200 4.79 21.23 -13.90
C GLY A 200 4.30 20.02 -14.70
N SER A 201 3.05 20.05 -15.10
CA SER A 201 2.63 19.50 -16.40
C SER A 201 1.96 20.61 -17.18
N LYS A 202 2.74 21.56 -17.70
CA LYS A 202 2.32 22.38 -18.82
C LYS A 202 2.88 21.76 -20.09
N GLY A 203 1.96 21.32 -20.93
CA GLY A 203 2.24 20.78 -22.25
C GLY A 203 3.08 21.76 -23.09
N ALA A 204 3.99 21.17 -23.80
CA ALA A 204 4.74 21.85 -24.85
C ALA A 204 3.83 22.13 -26.05
N SER A 205 3.54 23.39 -26.31
CA SER A 205 3.23 23.85 -27.67
C SER A 205 3.65 25.30 -27.81
N GLY A 206 4.49 25.58 -28.77
CA GLY A 206 4.75 26.96 -29.23
C GLY A 206 6.24 27.27 -29.44
N ALA A 207 6.65 27.12 -30.66
CA ALA A 207 7.95 27.52 -31.21
C ALA A 207 8.20 29.01 -31.09
N SER A 208 9.46 29.45 -30.98
CA SER A 208 10.12 30.38 -31.88
C SER A 208 11.21 31.24 -31.20
N SER A 209 12.36 31.24 -31.86
CA SER A 209 13.40 32.29 -31.97
C SER A 209 14.44 32.47 -30.85
N ARG A 210 15.65 32.16 -31.27
CA ARG A 210 16.97 32.64 -30.80
C ARG A 210 17.14 34.15 -31.08
N PRO A 211 18.22 34.86 -30.59
CA PRO A 211 19.60 34.38 -30.49
C PRO A 211 20.47 34.95 -29.31
N GLY A 212 21.59 34.27 -29.08
CA GLY A 212 22.88 34.91 -28.87
C GLY A 212 23.44 35.14 -27.48
N GLY A 213 24.59 34.51 -27.16
CA GLY A 213 25.61 35.19 -26.42
C GLY A 213 26.24 34.49 -25.21
N ALA A 214 27.48 34.02 -25.41
CA ALA A 214 28.63 34.01 -24.47
C ALA A 214 28.75 32.87 -23.43
N LYS A 215 29.75 32.05 -23.70
CA LYS A 215 30.49 31.14 -22.82
C LYS A 215 31.17 31.84 -21.66
N LYS A 216 31.14 31.23 -20.45
CA LYS A 216 32.18 31.34 -19.44
C LYS A 216 32.34 29.99 -18.71
N PRO A 217 33.57 29.66 -18.24
CA PRO A 217 34.04 28.29 -18.10
C PRO A 217 33.65 27.62 -16.76
N ALA A 218 33.67 26.28 -16.80
CA ALA A 218 33.36 25.37 -15.72
C ALA A 218 34.35 25.49 -14.55
N ALA A 219 33.82 25.51 -13.34
CA ALA A 219 34.56 25.23 -12.11
C ALA A 219 34.35 23.73 -11.76
N ALA A 220 35.47 23.09 -11.42
CA ALA A 220 35.56 21.66 -11.11
C ALA A 220 34.72 21.26 -9.89
N ALA A 221 34.09 20.12 -9.98
CA ALA A 221 33.31 19.49 -8.92
C ALA A 221 34.26 18.96 -7.80
N PRO A 222 33.87 19.05 -6.52
CA PRO A 222 34.62 18.44 -5.43
C PRO A 222 34.51 16.89 -5.46
N PRO A 223 35.53 16.17 -4.94
CA PRO A 223 35.54 14.71 -4.93
C PRO A 223 34.46 14.12 -4.01
N PRO A 224 34.00 12.89 -4.30
CA PRO A 224 32.97 12.24 -3.49
C PRO A 224 33.49 11.84 -2.09
N PRO A 225 32.64 11.85 -1.06
CA PRO A 225 33.01 11.41 0.28
C PRO A 225 33.33 9.91 0.33
N PRO A 226 34.19 9.47 1.29
CA PRO A 226 34.55 8.06 1.45
C PRO A 226 33.38 7.21 1.87
N PRO A 227 33.36 5.89 1.50
CA PRO A 227 32.28 4.98 1.86
C PRO A 227 32.23 4.73 3.38
N PRO A 228 31.04 4.50 3.96
CA PRO A 228 30.91 4.18 5.37
C PRO A 228 31.49 2.80 5.68
N PRO A 229 31.99 2.60 6.94
CA PRO A 229 32.56 1.33 7.35
C PRO A 229 31.53 0.20 7.30
N ALA A 230 31.97 -0.98 6.84
CA ALA A 230 31.15 -2.18 6.69
C ALA A 230 30.51 -2.59 8.02
N ALA A 231 29.18 -2.71 7.99
CA ALA A 231 28.42 -3.24 9.11
C ALA A 231 28.78 -4.72 9.37
N LYS A 232 29.10 -5.03 10.62
CA LYS A 232 29.37 -6.40 11.08
C LYS A 232 28.10 -7.24 10.87
N GLN A 233 28.26 -8.38 10.19
CA GLN A 233 27.19 -9.36 10.00
C GLN A 233 26.70 -9.88 11.36
N PRO A 234 25.38 -9.98 11.59
CA PRO A 234 24.86 -10.65 12.77
C PRO A 234 25.14 -12.15 12.72
N ALA A 235 25.52 -12.71 13.86
CA ALA A 235 25.82 -14.12 14.04
C ALA A 235 24.61 -15.00 13.70
N LYS A 236 24.85 -16.12 13.00
CA LYS A 236 23.86 -17.15 12.73
C LYS A 236 23.27 -17.64 14.05
N VAL A 237 21.97 -17.40 14.24
CA VAL A 237 21.19 -18.00 15.34
C VAL A 237 20.94 -19.47 14.99
N ALA A 238 21.24 -20.37 15.92
CA ALA A 238 20.99 -21.79 15.79
C ALA A 238 19.46 -22.06 15.76
N PRO A 239 18.99 -23.09 15.01
CA PRO A 239 17.56 -23.42 14.98
C PRO A 239 17.07 -23.89 16.36
N PRO A 240 15.79 -23.59 16.71
CA PRO A 240 15.22 -24.01 17.98
C PRO A 240 15.08 -25.54 18.07
N PRO A 241 15.11 -26.11 19.28
CA PRO A 241 14.95 -27.55 19.50
C PRO A 241 13.55 -28.04 19.08
N PRO A 242 13.40 -29.30 18.66
CA PRO A 242 12.11 -29.86 18.29
C PRO A 242 11.15 -29.94 19.49
N PRO A 243 9.81 -29.84 19.24
CA PRO A 243 8.82 -29.93 20.31
C PRO A 243 8.82 -31.29 21.00
N PRO A 244 8.46 -31.37 22.31
CA PRO A 244 8.37 -32.62 23.03
C PRO A 244 7.27 -33.53 22.45
N PRO A 245 7.43 -34.87 22.54
CA PRO A 245 6.45 -35.84 22.07
C PRO A 245 5.13 -35.72 22.86
N PRO A 246 3.98 -36.06 22.25
CA PRO A 246 2.70 -36.07 22.95
C PRO A 246 2.67 -37.10 24.08
N PRO A 247 1.87 -36.87 25.16
CA PRO A 247 1.76 -37.85 26.25
C PRO A 247 1.14 -39.16 25.74
N PRO A 248 1.51 -40.30 26.33
CA PRO A 248 0.95 -41.60 25.98
C PRO A 248 -0.54 -41.70 26.29
N PRO A 249 -1.30 -42.59 25.58
CA PRO A 249 -2.74 -42.75 25.70
C PRO A 249 -3.19 -43.24 27.08
#